data_9770921f0a42d000794adda5e24b9084
#
_entry.id   9770921f0a42d000794adda5e24b9084
#
_cell.length_a   1.000
_cell.length_b   1.000
_cell.length_c   1.000
_cell.angle_alpha   90.00
_cell.angle_beta   90.00
_cell.angle_gamma   90.00
#
_symmetry.space_group_name_H-M   'P 1'
#
loop_
_entity.id
_entity.type
_entity.pdbx_description
1 polymer ?
#
loop_
_entity_poly.entity_id
_entity_poly.type
_entity_poly.pdbx_seq_one_letter_code
_entity_poly.pdbx_strand_id
1 'polypeptide(L)'
;STCSSDYYKHQQEFFLELYDKGLVYRKEQYVNWDPVDQTVLANEQVIDGKGWRSGANVERKVISQWSFKIEDYASELLSDLDLLDGWPEQVKTMQKNWIGKSDGMEFTFGVGESSFIEVFTTRPDTIMGVTFIALSFNHPITREYARNDNALQTWLKNNSKGSTSEISSNLTEKNGYKLKLKAIHPISKEQIEVWVSNYVLSYGFGAL
;
A
#
# COMPACT_ATOMS: atom_id res chain seq x y z
N SER A 1 10.01 -1.89 35.17
CA SER A 1 9.17 -1.16 34.20
C SER A 1 9.69 -1.35 32.78
N THR A 2 8.82 -1.51 31.80
CA THR A 2 9.22 -1.70 30.39
C THR A 2 9.91 -0.48 29.79
N CYS A 3 9.76 0.70 30.41
CA CYS A 3 10.43 1.94 29.99
C CYS A 3 11.75 2.20 30.74
N SER A 4 12.18 1.30 31.62
CA SER A 4 13.49 1.42 32.27
C SER A 4 14.62 0.93 31.37
N SER A 5 15.80 1.55 31.50
CA SER A 5 16.98 1.20 30.72
C SER A 5 17.41 -0.25 30.91
N ASP A 6 17.24 -0.80 32.10
CA ASP A 6 17.53 -2.21 32.39
C ASP A 6 16.65 -3.20 31.66
N TYR A 7 15.45 -2.76 31.26
CA TYR A 7 14.53 -3.59 30.49
C TYR A 7 14.72 -3.40 28.98
N TYR A 8 14.63 -2.16 28.48
CA TYR A 8 14.63 -1.93 27.03
C TYR A 8 15.99 -2.18 26.37
N LYS A 9 17.10 -2.23 27.12
CA LYS A 9 18.42 -2.62 26.58
C LYS A 9 18.37 -3.98 25.87
N HIS A 10 17.61 -4.93 26.41
CA HIS A 10 17.44 -6.26 25.81
C HIS A 10 16.64 -6.20 24.50
N GLN A 11 15.65 -5.30 24.41
CA GLN A 11 14.92 -5.08 23.17
C GLN A 11 15.81 -4.42 22.10
N GLN A 12 16.69 -3.50 22.51
CA GLN A 12 17.65 -2.87 21.61
C GLN A 12 18.69 -3.88 21.11
N GLU A 13 19.20 -4.74 21.99
CA GLU A 13 20.11 -5.84 21.64
C GLU A 13 19.46 -6.79 20.62
N PHE A 14 18.24 -7.23 20.88
CA PHE A 14 17.48 -8.09 19.96
C PHE A 14 17.24 -7.39 18.60
N PHE A 15 16.94 -6.09 18.59
CA PHE A 15 16.82 -5.32 17.35
C PHE A 15 18.13 -5.33 16.55
N LEU A 16 19.28 -5.17 17.21
CA LEU A 16 20.59 -5.22 16.55
C LEU A 16 20.89 -6.60 15.97
N GLU A 17 20.54 -7.68 16.67
CA GLU A 17 20.67 -9.03 16.14
C GLU A 17 19.83 -9.24 14.87
N LEU A 18 18.60 -8.71 14.83
CA LEU A 18 17.75 -8.77 13.64
C LEU A 18 18.32 -7.91 12.50
N TYR A 19 18.90 -6.77 12.82
CA TYR A 19 19.58 -5.91 11.84
C TYR A 19 20.80 -6.61 11.23
N ASP A 20 21.65 -7.22 12.06
CA ASP A 20 22.85 -7.95 11.61
C ASP A 20 22.50 -9.16 10.74
N LYS A 21 21.33 -9.80 10.98
CA LYS A 21 20.79 -10.85 10.14
C LYS A 21 20.12 -10.33 8.84
N GLY A 22 20.10 -9.01 8.63
CA GLY A 22 19.49 -8.40 7.45
C GLY A 22 17.96 -8.44 7.41
N LEU A 23 17.31 -8.71 8.56
CA LEU A 23 15.85 -8.78 8.70
C LEU A 23 15.19 -7.41 8.95
N VAL A 24 16.01 -6.39 9.17
CA VAL A 24 15.56 -5.01 9.41
C VAL A 24 16.20 -4.09 8.38
N TYR A 25 15.43 -3.16 7.85
CA TYR A 25 15.89 -2.19 6.85
C TYR A 25 15.19 -0.85 7.03
N ARG A 26 15.76 0.20 6.46
CA ARG A 26 15.12 1.52 6.42
C ARG A 26 14.56 1.80 5.05
N LYS A 27 13.34 2.36 5.02
CA LYS A 27 12.72 2.87 3.79
C LYS A 27 11.92 4.14 4.07
N GLU A 28 11.75 4.94 3.03
CA GLU A 28 10.78 6.02 3.05
C GLU A 28 9.39 5.47 2.78
N GLN A 29 8.44 5.84 3.62
CA GLN A 29 7.04 5.43 3.46
C GLN A 29 6.09 6.52 3.91
N TYR A 30 4.89 6.52 3.34
CA TYR A 30 3.83 7.39 3.79
C TYR A 30 3.28 6.92 5.13
N VAL A 31 3.14 7.86 6.04
CA VAL A 31 2.57 7.63 7.37
C VAL A 31 1.44 8.62 7.63
N ASN A 32 0.56 8.25 8.55
CA ASN A 32 -0.41 9.17 9.12
C ASN A 32 0.31 10.04 10.15
N TRP A 33 0.46 11.33 9.88
CA TRP A 33 1.14 12.28 10.74
C TRP A 33 0.14 13.18 11.46
N ASP A 34 0.25 13.24 12.78
CA ASP A 34 -0.47 14.21 13.59
C ASP A 34 0.40 15.46 13.78
N PRO A 35 0.00 16.63 13.21
CA PRO A 35 0.81 17.84 13.28
C PRO A 35 0.81 18.50 14.66
N VAL A 36 -0.20 18.22 15.52
CA VAL A 36 -0.30 18.74 16.88
C VAL A 36 0.51 17.91 17.86
N ASP A 37 0.30 16.61 17.84
CA ASP A 37 1.05 15.67 18.70
C ASP A 37 2.46 15.38 18.15
N GLN A 38 2.78 15.81 16.93
CA GLN A 38 4.05 15.61 16.23
C GLN A 38 4.49 14.12 16.23
N THR A 39 3.56 13.24 15.94
CA THR A 39 3.78 11.79 15.98
C THR A 39 3.12 11.07 14.81
N VAL A 40 3.62 9.86 14.55
CA VAL A 40 2.99 8.93 13.60
C VAL A 40 1.84 8.21 14.28
N LEU A 41 0.72 8.10 13.58
CA LEU A 41 -0.46 7.38 14.04
C LEU A 41 -0.65 6.08 13.25
N ALA A 42 -0.97 5.00 13.95
CA ALA A 42 -1.50 3.80 13.34
C ALA A 42 -2.88 4.07 12.70
N ASN A 43 -3.31 3.21 11.77
CA ASN A 43 -4.59 3.41 11.09
C ASN A 43 -5.77 3.45 12.06
N GLU A 44 -5.73 2.64 13.12
CA GLU A 44 -6.75 2.57 14.17
C GLU A 44 -6.83 3.84 15.03
N GLN A 45 -5.78 4.65 15.00
CA GLN A 45 -5.69 5.93 15.73
C GLN A 45 -6.18 7.12 14.89
N VAL A 46 -6.62 6.86 13.66
CA VAL A 46 -7.22 7.87 12.78
C VAL A 46 -8.72 7.63 12.70
N ILE A 47 -9.50 8.55 13.29
CA ILE A 47 -10.96 8.51 13.32
C ILE A 47 -11.50 9.68 12.50
N ASP A 48 -12.26 9.40 11.45
CA ASP A 48 -12.83 10.40 10.53
C ASP A 48 -11.77 11.40 9.99
N GLY A 49 -10.56 10.89 9.69
CA GLY A 49 -9.44 11.69 9.18
C GLY A 49 -8.74 12.54 10.24
N LYS A 50 -9.03 12.33 11.52
CA LYS A 50 -8.47 13.06 12.65
C LYS A 50 -7.71 12.15 13.60
N GLY A 51 -6.69 12.69 14.24
CA GLY A 51 -5.97 12.00 15.31
C GLY A 51 -6.90 11.76 16.52
N TRP A 52 -6.92 10.52 16.99
CA TRP A 52 -7.81 10.06 18.07
C TRP A 52 -7.66 10.83 19.39
N ARG A 53 -6.49 11.40 19.65
CA ARG A 53 -6.15 12.14 20.86
C ARG A 53 -6.20 13.65 20.66
N SER A 54 -5.55 14.15 19.61
CA SER A 54 -5.43 15.59 19.36
C SER A 54 -6.69 16.20 18.71
N GLY A 55 -7.47 15.39 17.97
CA GLY A 55 -8.57 15.86 17.14
C GLY A 55 -8.12 16.65 15.89
N ALA A 56 -6.79 16.78 15.66
CA ALA A 56 -6.24 17.46 14.49
C ALA A 56 -6.44 16.63 13.22
N ASN A 57 -6.58 17.31 12.09
CA ASN A 57 -6.58 16.66 10.79
C ASN A 57 -5.24 15.96 10.55
N VAL A 58 -5.30 14.68 10.22
CA VAL A 58 -4.11 13.86 9.94
C VAL A 58 -3.57 14.20 8.55
N GLU A 59 -2.26 14.35 8.47
CA GLU A 59 -1.54 14.61 7.23
C GLU A 59 -0.81 13.34 6.76
N ARG A 60 -0.74 13.16 5.44
CA ARG A 60 0.15 12.14 4.85
C ARG A 60 1.55 12.71 4.72
N LYS A 61 2.51 12.13 5.43
CA LYS A 61 3.91 12.56 5.43
C LYS A 61 4.83 11.41 5.06
N VAL A 62 5.82 11.68 4.22
CA VAL A 62 6.89 10.71 3.93
C VAL A 62 7.96 10.85 4.98
N ILE A 63 8.27 9.77 5.67
CA ILE A 63 9.39 9.68 6.61
C ILE A 63 10.15 8.38 6.43
N SER A 64 11.45 8.44 6.71
CA SER A 64 12.31 7.27 6.73
C SER A 64 12.09 6.50 8.03
N GLN A 65 11.61 5.26 7.90
CA GLN A 65 11.31 4.39 9.03
C GLN A 65 11.99 3.03 8.93
N TRP A 66 12.17 2.39 10.07
CA TRP A 66 12.57 1.01 10.16
C TRP A 66 11.41 0.08 9.81
N SER A 67 11.71 -0.96 9.05
CA SER A 67 10.74 -1.99 8.67
C SER A 67 11.38 -3.37 8.84
N PHE A 68 10.57 -4.35 9.24
CA PHE A 68 10.98 -5.76 9.27
C PHE A 68 10.58 -6.45 7.98
N LYS A 69 11.42 -7.36 7.48
CA LYS A 69 11.13 -8.20 6.31
C LYS A 69 10.23 -9.37 6.67
N ILE A 70 9.06 -9.11 7.22
CA ILE A 70 8.13 -10.16 7.64
C ILE A 70 7.54 -10.94 6.47
N GLU A 71 7.48 -10.33 5.29
CA GLU A 71 6.95 -10.95 4.07
C GLU A 71 7.80 -12.13 3.59
N ASP A 72 9.11 -12.11 3.87
CA ASP A 72 10.03 -13.21 3.53
C ASP A 72 9.63 -14.52 4.21
N TYR A 73 8.90 -14.45 5.32
CA TYR A 73 8.41 -15.60 6.11
C TYR A 73 6.97 -16.00 5.79
N ALA A 74 6.26 -15.28 4.92
CA ALA A 74 4.83 -15.48 4.70
C ALA A 74 4.50 -16.92 4.24
N SER A 75 5.29 -17.49 3.33
CA SER A 75 5.09 -18.84 2.83
C SER A 75 5.36 -19.91 3.90
N GLU A 76 6.41 -19.75 4.71
CA GLU A 76 6.76 -20.63 5.81
C GLU A 76 5.68 -20.58 6.89
N LEU A 77 5.27 -19.38 7.32
CA LEU A 77 4.19 -19.20 8.29
C LEU A 77 2.88 -19.84 7.84
N LEU A 78 2.57 -19.77 6.55
CA LEU A 78 1.36 -20.38 6.00
C LEU A 78 1.43 -21.91 6.05
N SER A 79 2.56 -22.50 5.65
CA SER A 79 2.76 -23.97 5.69
C SER A 79 2.79 -24.52 7.11
N ASP A 80 3.39 -23.78 8.04
CA ASP A 80 3.56 -24.19 9.43
C ASP A 80 2.26 -24.17 10.24
N LEU A 81 1.21 -23.54 9.75
CA LEU A 81 -0.13 -23.66 10.36
C LEU A 81 -0.61 -25.11 10.45
N ASP A 82 -0.21 -25.94 9.49
CA ASP A 82 -0.58 -27.36 9.48
C ASP A 82 0.14 -28.17 10.57
N LEU A 83 1.25 -27.66 11.12
CA LEU A 83 2.02 -28.26 12.21
C LEU A 83 1.48 -27.93 13.61
N LEU A 84 0.52 -27.03 13.70
CA LEU A 84 -0.02 -26.52 14.96
C LEU A 84 -1.22 -27.37 15.44
N ASP A 85 -0.99 -28.61 15.79
CA ASP A 85 -2.04 -29.56 16.20
C ASP A 85 -2.86 -29.09 17.42
N GLY A 86 -2.25 -28.32 18.32
CA GLY A 86 -2.91 -27.79 19.52
C GLY A 86 -3.73 -26.52 19.29
N TRP A 87 -3.77 -25.99 18.06
CA TRP A 87 -4.51 -24.75 17.76
C TRP A 87 -5.94 -25.06 17.29
N PRO A 88 -6.93 -24.25 17.72
CA PRO A 88 -8.29 -24.38 17.19
C PRO A 88 -8.33 -24.08 15.68
N GLU A 89 -9.08 -24.88 14.92
CA GLU A 89 -9.21 -24.73 13.46
C GLU A 89 -9.69 -23.34 13.03
N GLN A 90 -10.55 -22.73 13.82
CA GLN A 90 -11.01 -21.37 13.55
C GLN A 90 -9.85 -20.37 13.56
N VAL A 91 -8.89 -20.52 14.50
CA VAL A 91 -7.72 -19.64 14.61
C VAL A 91 -6.78 -19.87 13.42
N LYS A 92 -6.53 -21.13 13.05
CA LYS A 92 -5.73 -21.45 11.84
C LYS A 92 -6.34 -20.84 10.59
N THR A 93 -7.66 -20.94 10.42
CA THR A 93 -8.37 -20.33 9.30
C THR A 93 -8.23 -18.79 9.30
N MET A 94 -8.34 -18.15 10.46
CA MET A 94 -8.14 -16.69 10.57
C MET A 94 -6.72 -16.29 10.17
N GLN A 95 -5.69 -17.04 10.62
CA GLN A 95 -4.30 -16.77 10.26
C GLN A 95 -4.04 -16.99 8.76
N LYS A 96 -4.57 -18.07 8.19
CA LYS A 96 -4.49 -18.36 6.75
C LYS A 96 -5.10 -17.23 5.91
N ASN A 97 -6.28 -16.77 6.30
CA ASN A 97 -6.95 -15.66 5.62
C ASN A 97 -6.20 -14.33 5.79
N TRP A 98 -5.56 -14.10 6.94
CA TRP A 98 -4.75 -12.92 7.20
C TRP A 98 -3.48 -12.91 6.35
N ILE A 99 -2.76 -14.04 6.22
CA ILE A 99 -1.58 -14.16 5.34
C ILE A 99 -2.01 -13.96 3.88
N GLY A 100 -3.15 -14.50 3.48
CA GLY A 100 -3.85 -14.16 2.26
C GLY A 100 -3.08 -14.49 0.98
N LYS A 101 -2.48 -15.71 0.90
CA LYS A 101 -1.84 -16.14 -0.35
C LYS A 101 -2.84 -16.08 -1.51
N SER A 102 -2.48 -15.38 -2.57
CA SER A 102 -3.23 -15.33 -3.82
C SER A 102 -2.31 -15.65 -4.99
N ASP A 103 -2.81 -16.47 -5.91
CA ASP A 103 -2.12 -16.77 -7.16
C ASP A 103 -2.73 -15.92 -8.28
N GLY A 104 -1.89 -15.36 -9.14
CA GLY A 104 -2.33 -14.48 -10.21
C GLY A 104 -1.26 -14.29 -11.28
N MET A 105 -1.49 -13.32 -12.15
CA MET A 105 -0.60 -13.01 -13.26
C MET A 105 -0.31 -11.51 -13.30
N GLU A 106 0.91 -11.17 -13.66
CA GLU A 106 1.35 -9.81 -13.93
C GLU A 106 1.24 -9.51 -15.42
N PHE A 107 0.71 -8.35 -15.72
CA PHE A 107 0.64 -7.83 -17.08
C PHE A 107 1.35 -6.49 -17.18
N THR A 108 2.08 -6.31 -18.27
CA THR A 108 2.78 -5.07 -18.58
C THR A 108 2.07 -4.35 -19.72
N PHE A 109 1.60 -3.15 -19.45
CA PHE A 109 0.97 -2.26 -20.44
C PHE A 109 1.96 -1.20 -20.88
N GLY A 110 2.27 -1.14 -22.16
CA GLY A 110 3.16 -0.13 -22.72
C GLY A 110 2.58 1.28 -22.65
N VAL A 111 3.39 2.28 -22.33
CA VAL A 111 3.03 3.69 -22.26
C VAL A 111 4.07 4.53 -22.96
N GLY A 112 3.66 5.27 -23.99
CA GLY A 112 4.61 6.02 -24.82
C GLY A 112 5.66 5.12 -25.48
N GLU A 113 6.90 5.61 -25.61
CA GLU A 113 7.97 4.88 -26.34
C GLU A 113 8.79 3.94 -25.45
N SER A 114 8.91 4.22 -24.16
CA SER A 114 9.84 3.52 -23.25
C SER A 114 9.35 3.34 -21.82
N SER A 115 8.09 3.66 -21.53
CA SER A 115 7.50 3.49 -20.19
C SER A 115 6.48 2.37 -20.21
N PHE A 116 6.18 1.82 -19.03
CA PHE A 116 5.19 0.77 -18.87
C PHE A 116 4.48 0.88 -17.51
N ILE A 117 3.32 0.26 -17.43
CA ILE A 117 2.54 0.09 -16.21
C ILE A 117 2.41 -1.41 -15.96
N GLU A 118 2.81 -1.87 -14.79
CA GLU A 118 2.63 -3.24 -14.33
C GLU A 118 1.35 -3.34 -13.49
N VAL A 119 0.57 -4.39 -13.75
CA VAL A 119 -0.69 -4.66 -13.07
C VAL A 119 -0.73 -6.14 -12.69
N PHE A 120 -1.08 -6.44 -11.45
CA PHE A 120 -1.35 -7.80 -10.99
C PHE A 120 -2.85 -8.09 -10.99
N THR A 121 -3.24 -9.29 -11.43
CA THR A 121 -4.62 -9.75 -11.36
C THR A 121 -4.72 -11.23 -10.96
N THR A 122 -5.70 -11.57 -10.13
CA THR A 122 -6.08 -12.95 -9.82
C THR A 122 -7.02 -13.55 -10.89
N ARG A 123 -7.48 -12.74 -11.86
CA ARG A 123 -8.38 -13.12 -12.94
C ARG A 123 -7.76 -12.80 -14.31
N PRO A 124 -6.69 -13.51 -14.72
CA PRO A 124 -6.04 -13.28 -16.01
C PRO A 124 -6.95 -13.58 -17.21
N ASP A 125 -7.96 -14.43 -17.02
CA ASP A 125 -8.99 -14.76 -18.01
C ASP A 125 -9.84 -13.56 -18.45
N THR A 126 -9.90 -12.50 -17.64
CA THR A 126 -10.66 -11.27 -17.94
C THR A 126 -9.86 -10.20 -18.66
N ILE A 127 -8.59 -10.44 -18.97
CA ILE A 127 -7.69 -9.42 -19.55
C ILE A 127 -8.23 -8.77 -20.83
N MET A 128 -8.94 -9.54 -21.67
CA MET A 128 -9.51 -9.02 -22.91
C MET A 128 -10.66 -8.03 -22.70
N GLY A 129 -11.22 -7.97 -21.48
CA GLY A 129 -12.28 -7.04 -21.10
C GLY A 129 -11.77 -5.74 -20.45
N VAL A 130 -10.47 -5.53 -20.37
CA VAL A 130 -9.88 -4.32 -19.77
C VAL A 130 -10.17 -3.10 -20.65
N THR A 131 -10.79 -2.08 -20.07
CA THR A 131 -11.17 -0.84 -20.76
C THR A 131 -10.36 0.37 -20.26
N PHE A 132 -9.79 0.31 -19.07
CA PHE A 132 -8.93 1.36 -18.50
C PHE A 132 -7.98 0.76 -17.47
N ILE A 133 -6.94 1.54 -17.13
CA ILE A 133 -6.04 1.29 -16.00
C ILE A 133 -6.22 2.41 -14.99
N ALA A 134 -6.32 2.07 -13.71
CA ALA A 134 -6.36 3.03 -12.63
C ALA A 134 -5.04 3.02 -11.85
N LEU A 135 -4.46 4.21 -11.66
CA LEU A 135 -3.20 4.43 -10.93
C LEU A 135 -3.47 5.00 -9.54
N SER A 136 -2.64 4.65 -8.59
CA SER A 136 -2.64 5.27 -7.26
C SER A 136 -2.10 6.70 -7.32
N PHE A 137 -2.39 7.49 -6.29
CA PHE A 137 -1.88 8.87 -6.15
C PHE A 137 -0.35 8.94 -6.14
N ASN A 138 0.29 7.90 -5.63
CA ASN A 138 1.73 7.83 -5.45
C ASN A 138 2.48 7.15 -6.59
N HIS A 139 1.77 6.64 -7.61
CA HIS A 139 2.38 6.00 -8.76
C HIS A 139 3.34 6.98 -9.48
N PRO A 140 4.52 6.54 -9.95
CA PRO A 140 5.51 7.40 -10.60
C PRO A 140 4.92 8.24 -11.74
N ILE A 141 4.11 7.62 -12.61
CA ILE A 141 3.42 8.31 -13.72
C ILE A 141 2.47 9.39 -13.20
N THR A 142 1.70 9.12 -12.14
CA THR A 142 0.81 10.13 -11.54
C THR A 142 1.60 11.34 -11.06
N ARG A 143 2.74 11.13 -10.40
CA ARG A 143 3.60 12.21 -9.93
C ARG A 143 4.22 13.02 -11.05
N GLU A 144 4.64 12.35 -12.12
CA GLU A 144 5.20 13.01 -13.30
C GLU A 144 4.17 13.91 -13.98
N TYR A 145 2.97 13.40 -14.24
CA TYR A 145 1.88 14.16 -14.84
C TYR A 145 1.42 15.33 -13.95
N ALA A 146 1.37 15.12 -12.64
CA ALA A 146 0.98 16.17 -11.71
C ALA A 146 1.93 17.38 -11.71
N ARG A 147 3.19 17.24 -12.12
CA ARG A 147 4.13 18.36 -12.20
C ARG A 147 3.69 19.41 -13.21
N ASN A 148 3.00 19.01 -14.28
CA ASN A 148 2.63 19.84 -15.40
C ASN A 148 1.11 20.04 -15.55
N ASP A 149 0.31 19.46 -14.66
CA ASP A 149 -1.17 19.55 -14.68
C ASP A 149 -1.71 20.09 -13.35
N ASN A 150 -2.00 21.40 -13.31
CA ASN A 150 -2.56 22.06 -12.14
C ASN A 150 -3.94 21.53 -11.74
N ALA A 151 -4.74 21.05 -12.70
CA ALA A 151 -6.06 20.49 -12.42
C ALA A 151 -5.91 19.14 -11.71
N LEU A 152 -4.97 18.30 -12.15
CA LEU A 152 -4.63 17.05 -11.47
C LEU A 152 -4.08 17.33 -10.06
N GLN A 153 -3.19 18.31 -9.88
CA GLN A 153 -2.70 18.68 -8.54
C GLN A 153 -3.82 19.07 -7.59
N THR A 154 -4.76 19.88 -8.06
CA THR A 154 -5.91 20.32 -7.27
C THR A 154 -6.81 19.12 -6.93
N TRP A 155 -7.06 18.23 -7.90
CA TRP A 155 -7.85 17.03 -7.69
C TRP A 155 -7.19 16.10 -6.67
N LEU A 156 -5.87 15.86 -6.77
CA LEU A 156 -5.11 15.07 -5.82
C LEU A 156 -5.22 15.63 -4.39
N LYS A 157 -5.04 16.94 -4.21
CA LYS A 157 -5.18 17.59 -2.89
C LYS A 157 -6.58 17.39 -2.28
N ASN A 158 -7.61 17.46 -3.09
CA ASN A 158 -8.99 17.35 -2.61
C ASN A 158 -9.39 15.91 -2.27
N ASN A 159 -8.79 14.92 -2.95
CA ASN A 159 -9.10 13.50 -2.80
C ASN A 159 -8.06 12.73 -1.97
N SER A 160 -6.95 13.35 -1.55
CA SER A 160 -5.92 12.72 -0.71
C SER A 160 -6.24 12.72 0.79
N LYS A 161 -7.38 13.26 1.19
CA LYS A 161 -7.83 13.33 2.59
C LYS A 161 -8.37 11.97 3.01
N GLY A 162 -7.68 11.29 3.90
CA GLY A 162 -8.13 9.99 4.45
C GLY A 162 -6.98 9.13 4.93
N SER A 163 -7.33 8.09 5.69
CA SER A 163 -6.39 7.07 6.18
C SER A 163 -5.72 6.34 5.01
N THR A 164 -4.52 5.80 5.27
CA THR A 164 -3.80 4.92 4.35
C THR A 164 -4.39 3.50 4.29
N SER A 165 -5.46 3.21 5.04
CA SER A 165 -6.01 1.86 5.17
C SER A 165 -6.94 1.50 4.01
N GLU A 166 -6.94 0.21 3.66
CA GLU A 166 -7.82 -0.39 2.67
C GLU A 166 -9.32 -0.26 3.04
N ILE A 167 -9.63 -0.33 4.33
CA ILE A 167 -11.01 -0.19 4.86
C ILE A 167 -11.55 1.20 4.56
N SER A 168 -10.73 2.25 4.72
CA SER A 168 -11.15 3.62 4.44
C SER A 168 -11.39 3.86 2.94
N SER A 169 -10.63 3.22 2.05
CA SER A 169 -10.82 3.35 0.60
C SER A 169 -12.12 2.71 0.12
N ASN A 170 -12.59 1.65 0.78
CA ASN A 170 -13.84 0.97 0.44
C ASN A 170 -15.10 1.74 0.89
N LEU A 171 -14.98 2.63 1.87
CA LEU A 171 -16.06 3.45 2.40
C LEU A 171 -16.19 4.81 1.69
N THR A 172 -15.20 5.21 0.89
CA THR A 172 -15.18 6.49 0.19
C THR A 172 -15.82 6.36 -1.19
N GLU A 173 -16.54 7.38 -1.64
CA GLU A 173 -17.04 7.45 -3.01
C GLU A 173 -15.89 7.30 -4.02
N LYS A 174 -16.04 6.35 -4.95
CA LYS A 174 -15.01 6.04 -5.94
C LYS A 174 -14.94 7.15 -6.98
N ASN A 175 -13.85 7.90 -6.96
CA ASN A 175 -13.60 9.00 -7.87
C ASN A 175 -12.28 8.79 -8.64
N GLY A 176 -12.23 9.28 -9.88
CA GLY A 176 -11.05 9.20 -10.73
C GLY A 176 -10.82 10.45 -11.56
N TYR A 177 -9.56 10.70 -11.89
CA TYR A 177 -9.11 11.74 -12.82
C TYR A 177 -8.47 11.09 -14.04
N LYS A 178 -9.03 11.37 -15.22
CA LYS A 178 -8.53 10.83 -16.49
C LYS A 178 -7.27 11.56 -16.93
N LEU A 179 -6.18 10.80 -17.12
CA LEU A 179 -4.95 11.34 -17.68
C LEU A 179 -5.04 11.49 -19.21
N LYS A 180 -4.32 12.46 -19.75
CA LYS A 180 -4.10 12.59 -21.21
C LYS A 180 -3.02 11.58 -21.66
N LEU A 181 -3.22 10.33 -21.30
CA LEU A 181 -2.29 9.23 -21.50
C LEU A 181 -3.07 8.01 -21.98
N LYS A 182 -2.48 7.26 -22.87
CA LYS A 182 -2.99 5.96 -23.32
C LYS A 182 -1.97 4.87 -23.01
N ALA A 183 -2.46 3.74 -22.57
CA ALA A 183 -1.68 2.53 -22.43
C ALA A 183 -2.01 1.55 -23.56
N ILE A 184 -1.05 0.73 -23.94
CA ILE A 184 -1.22 -0.29 -24.98
C ILE A 184 -1.54 -1.62 -24.31
N HIS A 185 -2.66 -2.19 -24.65
CA HIS A 185 -3.08 -3.50 -24.16
C HIS A 185 -2.07 -4.57 -24.60
N PRO A 186 -1.58 -5.44 -23.68
CA PRO A 186 -0.47 -6.35 -23.98
C PRO A 186 -0.80 -7.39 -25.06
N ILE A 187 -2.06 -7.78 -25.20
CA ILE A 187 -2.52 -8.81 -26.16
C ILE A 187 -3.16 -8.17 -27.39
N SER A 188 -4.26 -7.43 -27.24
CA SER A 188 -5.01 -6.86 -28.38
C SER A 188 -4.30 -5.71 -29.06
N LYS A 189 -3.29 -5.08 -28.43
CA LYS A 189 -2.56 -3.89 -28.90
C LYS A 189 -3.43 -2.64 -29.03
N GLU A 190 -4.64 -2.67 -28.56
CA GLU A 190 -5.52 -1.51 -28.52
C GLU A 190 -5.08 -0.50 -27.47
N GLN A 191 -5.44 0.76 -27.70
CA GLN A 191 -5.20 1.83 -26.78
C GLN A 191 -6.30 1.90 -25.72
N ILE A 192 -5.94 1.82 -24.46
CA ILE A 192 -6.84 1.94 -23.31
C ILE A 192 -6.55 3.19 -22.50
N GLU A 193 -7.52 3.65 -21.75
CA GLU A 193 -7.45 4.87 -20.97
C GLU A 193 -6.68 4.66 -19.67
N VAL A 194 -5.97 5.69 -19.23
CA VAL A 194 -5.28 5.71 -17.93
C VAL A 194 -5.91 6.76 -17.02
N TRP A 195 -6.27 6.34 -15.82
CA TRP A 195 -6.91 7.16 -14.80
C TRP A 195 -6.09 7.17 -13.52
N VAL A 196 -6.20 8.20 -12.72
CA VAL A 196 -5.75 8.23 -11.33
C VAL A 196 -6.99 8.11 -10.45
N SER A 197 -6.97 7.22 -9.46
CA SER A 197 -8.17 6.93 -8.65
C SER A 197 -7.87 6.89 -7.16
N ASN A 198 -8.84 7.36 -6.36
CA ASN A 198 -8.74 7.42 -4.90
C ASN A 198 -8.87 6.05 -4.21
N TYR A 199 -9.34 5.02 -4.92
CA TYR A 199 -9.50 3.66 -4.41
C TYR A 199 -8.33 2.73 -4.75
N VAL A 200 -7.36 3.18 -5.57
CA VAL A 200 -6.15 2.40 -5.85
C VAL A 200 -5.11 2.65 -4.78
N LEU A 201 -4.71 1.59 -4.10
CA LEU A 201 -3.75 1.66 -3.02
C LEU A 201 -2.31 1.73 -3.56
N SER A 202 -1.41 2.30 -2.75
CA SER A 202 -0.02 2.55 -3.17
C SER A 202 0.93 1.39 -2.86
N TYR A 203 0.41 0.22 -2.49
CA TYR A 203 1.21 -0.99 -2.34
C TYR A 203 1.20 -1.83 -3.62
N GLY A 204 2.10 -2.81 -3.71
CA GLY A 204 2.30 -3.55 -4.94
C GLY A 204 2.73 -2.61 -6.08
N PHE A 205 2.14 -2.77 -7.25
CA PHE A 205 2.42 -1.90 -8.40
C PHE A 205 1.73 -0.54 -8.32
N GLY A 206 0.80 -0.32 -7.39
CA GLY A 206 0.03 0.91 -7.32
C GLY A 206 -0.83 1.17 -8.56
N ALA A 207 -1.20 0.13 -9.26
CA ALA A 207 -2.02 0.14 -10.47
C ALA A 207 -3.01 -1.04 -10.46
N LEU A 208 -4.17 -0.85 -11.09
CA LEU A 208 -5.30 -1.77 -11.12
C LEU A 208 -5.91 -1.80 -12.53
#